data_ca8d6e95aeb862c1fa6b3dd838643787
#
_entry.id   ca8d6e95aeb862c1fa6b3dd838643787
#
_cell.length_a   1.000
_cell.length_b   1.000
_cell.length_c   1.000
_cell.angle_alpha   90.00
_cell.angle_beta   90.00
_cell.angle_gamma   90.00
#
_symmetry.space_group_name_H-M   'P 1'
#
loop_
_entity.id
_entity.type
_entity.pdbx_description
1 polymer ?
#
loop_
_entity_poly.entity_id
_entity_poly.type
_entity_poly.pdbx_seq_one_letter_code
_entity_poly.pdbx_strand_id
1 'polypeptide(L)'
;MSIFQPHNSHAQVLLVEDDEAAREMLAAALKLRGFHVRTAGDGLGGLRLLDTFDPDVVVLDLSLPIASGFEVLHEIRAAMATRKVPVIAISGHERGIRLAKENPDFFVALQKPFDPETLTNAVTRAVRQQQQT
;
A
#
# COMPACT_ATOMS: atom_id res chain seq x y z
N MET A 1 -4.54 -20.70 19.40
CA MET A 1 -4.28 -20.36 18.93
C MET A 1 -4.02 -20.01 18.09
N SER A 2 -3.78 -20.13 17.91
CA SER A 2 -3.48 -19.73 17.24
C SER A 2 -3.53 -19.59 16.51
N ILE A 3 -4.15 -20.47 16.60
CA ILE A 3 -4.40 -19.90 15.93
C ILE A 3 -4.14 -18.68 15.18
N PHE A 4 -3.56 -17.91 15.56
CA PHE A 4 -3.22 -16.70 14.86
C PHE A 4 -2.42 -16.99 13.59
N GLN A 5 -2.18 -15.97 12.75
CA GLN A 5 -1.48 -16.11 11.47
C GLN A 5 -0.06 -15.57 11.62
N PRO A 6 0.88 -16.37 12.07
CA PRO A 6 2.21 -15.86 12.39
C PRO A 6 2.95 -15.23 11.20
N HIS A 7 2.76 -15.77 10.00
CA HIS A 7 3.41 -15.21 8.82
C HIS A 7 2.82 -13.85 8.39
N ASN A 8 1.58 -13.54 8.81
CA ASN A 8 0.99 -12.22 8.55
C ASN A 8 1.47 -11.17 9.56
N SER A 9 1.79 -11.58 10.78
CA SER A 9 2.18 -10.65 11.84
C SER A 9 3.53 -10.00 11.62
N HIS A 10 4.32 -10.47 10.62
CA HIS A 10 5.62 -9.89 10.29
C HIS A 10 5.64 -9.26 8.92
N ALA A 11 4.52 -9.23 8.23
CA ALA A 11 4.46 -8.63 6.90
C ALA A 11 4.68 -7.12 6.99
N GLN A 12 5.42 -6.59 6.02
CA GLN A 12 5.82 -5.20 6.00
C GLN A 12 5.00 -4.42 4.98
N VAL A 13 4.47 -3.30 5.41
CA VAL A 13 3.61 -2.45 4.57
C VAL A 13 4.23 -1.06 4.46
N LEU A 14 4.37 -0.57 3.24
CA LEU A 14 4.72 0.82 3.00
C LEU A 14 3.42 1.56 2.69
N LEU A 15 3.12 2.60 3.45
CA LEU A 15 1.94 3.43 3.26
C LEU A 15 2.38 4.83 2.81
N VAL A 16 1.98 5.22 1.62
CA VAL A 16 2.28 6.55 1.08
C VAL A 16 0.99 7.33 0.98
N GLU A 17 0.81 8.32 1.86
CA GLU A 17 -0.40 9.11 2.01
C GLU A 17 -0.01 10.51 2.46
N ASP A 18 -0.45 11.54 1.74
CA ASP A 18 -0.03 12.91 2.04
C ASP A 18 -0.81 13.56 3.19
N ASP A 19 -2.04 13.13 3.45
CA ASP A 19 -2.81 13.67 4.57
C ASP A 19 -2.33 13.06 5.88
N GLU A 20 -1.80 13.89 6.78
CA GLU A 20 -1.20 13.40 8.02
C GLU A 20 -2.19 12.61 8.88
N ALA A 21 -3.40 13.14 9.07
CA ALA A 21 -4.39 12.47 9.91
C ALA A 21 -4.80 11.11 9.31
N ALA A 22 -5.02 11.07 8.01
CA ALA A 22 -5.36 9.81 7.33
C ALA A 22 -4.21 8.82 7.42
N ARG A 23 -2.99 9.29 7.21
CA ARG A 23 -1.79 8.45 7.28
C ARG A 23 -1.65 7.82 8.66
N GLU A 24 -1.81 8.61 9.72
CA GLU A 24 -1.70 8.11 11.09
C GLU A 24 -2.80 7.11 11.41
N MET A 25 -4.03 7.40 10.99
CA MET A 25 -5.17 6.52 11.25
C MET A 25 -5.00 5.17 10.54
N LEU A 26 -4.64 5.21 9.26
CA LEU A 26 -4.47 3.99 8.48
C LEU A 26 -3.29 3.16 8.97
N ALA A 27 -2.18 3.83 9.32
CA ALA A 27 -1.02 3.14 9.88
C ALA A 27 -1.37 2.44 11.18
N ALA A 28 -2.13 3.12 12.06
CA ALA A 28 -2.56 2.53 13.33
C ALA A 28 -3.42 1.30 13.11
N ALA A 29 -4.36 1.36 12.16
CA ALA A 29 -5.23 0.22 11.86
C ALA A 29 -4.41 -0.98 11.36
N LEU A 30 -3.42 -0.73 10.51
CA LEU A 30 -2.57 -1.80 10.00
C LEU A 30 -1.71 -2.41 11.12
N LYS A 31 -1.16 -1.58 11.99
CA LYS A 31 -0.36 -2.07 13.11
C LYS A 31 -1.18 -2.92 14.07
N LEU A 32 -2.44 -2.55 14.28
CA LEU A 32 -3.33 -3.35 15.12
C LEU A 32 -3.56 -4.75 14.57
N ARG A 33 -3.44 -4.93 13.26
CA ARG A 33 -3.58 -6.23 12.61
C ARG A 33 -2.25 -6.98 12.56
N GLY A 34 -1.19 -6.44 13.16
CA GLY A 34 0.10 -7.11 13.27
C GLY A 34 1.11 -6.76 12.18
N PHE A 35 0.78 -5.85 11.28
CA PHE A 35 1.70 -5.47 10.22
C PHE A 35 2.76 -4.50 10.73
N HIS A 36 3.95 -4.60 10.17
CA HIS A 36 5.00 -3.61 10.37
C HIS A 36 4.82 -2.54 9.30
N VAL A 37 4.66 -1.29 9.72
CA VAL A 37 4.29 -0.21 8.80
C VAL A 37 5.35 0.89 8.78
N ARG A 38 5.79 1.26 7.59
CA ARG A 38 6.55 2.49 7.37
C ARG A 38 5.68 3.41 6.54
N THR A 39 5.78 4.71 6.81
CA THR A 39 4.92 5.68 6.14
C THR A 39 5.75 6.76 5.46
N ALA A 40 5.17 7.33 4.41
CA ALA A 40 5.73 8.50 3.74
C ALA A 40 4.59 9.44 3.38
N GLY A 41 4.89 10.74 3.37
CA GLY A 41 3.91 11.77 3.05
C GLY A 41 3.91 12.20 1.59
N ASP A 42 4.82 11.69 0.79
CA ASP A 42 4.88 11.97 -0.63
C ASP A 42 5.57 10.83 -1.39
N GLY A 43 5.51 10.91 -2.72
CA GLY A 43 6.05 9.85 -3.55
C GLY A 43 7.55 9.68 -3.44
N LEU A 44 8.28 10.78 -3.36
CA LEU A 44 9.74 10.72 -3.25
C LEU A 44 10.16 10.06 -1.94
N GLY A 45 9.50 10.44 -0.84
CA GLY A 45 9.76 9.82 0.46
C GLY A 45 9.47 8.32 0.46
N GLY A 46 8.39 7.92 -0.22
CA GLY A 46 8.07 6.51 -0.37
C GLY A 46 9.14 5.76 -1.15
N LEU A 47 9.59 6.31 -2.25
CA LEU A 47 10.65 5.68 -3.06
C LEU A 47 11.96 5.57 -2.29
N ARG A 48 12.30 6.59 -1.50
CA ARG A 48 13.52 6.55 -0.68
C ARG A 48 13.48 5.46 0.36
N LEU A 49 12.31 5.20 0.95
CA LEU A 49 12.18 4.13 1.93
C LEU A 49 12.47 2.76 1.33
N LEU A 50 12.25 2.58 0.04
CA LEU A 50 12.53 1.30 -0.62
C LEU A 50 14.02 0.93 -0.62
N ASP A 51 14.89 1.89 -0.35
CA ASP A 51 16.33 1.61 -0.24
C ASP A 51 16.67 0.83 1.03
N THR A 52 15.85 0.94 2.08
CA THR A 52 16.14 0.33 3.39
C THR A 52 14.97 -0.50 3.93
N PHE A 53 13.88 -0.61 3.20
CA PHE A 53 12.68 -1.28 3.66
C PHE A 53 12.10 -2.11 2.51
N ASP A 54 11.96 -3.41 2.75
CA ASP A 54 11.42 -4.34 1.75
C ASP A 54 9.95 -4.61 2.05
N PRO A 55 9.03 -3.86 1.45
CA PRO A 55 7.61 -4.09 1.73
C PRO A 55 7.10 -5.35 1.06
N ASP A 56 6.14 -5.99 1.73
CA ASP A 56 5.37 -7.07 1.16
C ASP A 56 4.16 -6.53 0.41
N VAL A 57 3.71 -5.32 0.76
CA VAL A 57 2.60 -4.61 0.13
C VAL A 57 2.88 -3.11 0.19
N VAL A 58 2.53 -2.40 -0.86
CA VAL A 58 2.57 -0.93 -0.88
C VAL A 58 1.15 -0.41 -0.99
N VAL A 59 0.77 0.51 -0.11
CA VAL A 59 -0.49 1.26 -0.19
C VAL A 59 -0.14 2.65 -0.68
N LEU A 60 -0.73 3.06 -1.79
CA LEU A 60 -0.27 4.22 -2.53
C LEU A 60 -1.43 5.14 -2.87
N ASP A 61 -1.39 6.36 -2.33
CA ASP A 61 -2.33 7.40 -2.71
C ASP A 61 -2.00 7.86 -4.14
N LEU A 62 -3.02 7.95 -4.98
CA LEU A 62 -2.84 8.36 -6.37
C LEU A 62 -2.64 9.87 -6.51
N SER A 63 -3.05 10.65 -5.51
CA SER A 63 -3.04 12.12 -5.56
C SER A 63 -1.92 12.71 -4.72
N LEU A 64 -0.71 12.20 -4.90
CA LEU A 64 0.44 12.64 -4.11
C LEU A 64 1.03 13.94 -4.67
N PRO A 65 1.56 14.81 -3.80
CA PRO A 65 2.36 15.92 -4.26
C PRO A 65 3.70 15.44 -4.80
N ILE A 66 4.31 16.20 -5.66
CA ILE A 66 5.65 16.00 -6.25
C ILE A 66 5.66 14.89 -7.29
N ALA A 67 5.31 13.67 -6.90
CA ALA A 67 5.23 12.55 -7.84
C ALA A 67 3.89 11.86 -7.61
N SER A 68 3.08 11.72 -8.66
CA SER A 68 1.77 11.07 -8.57
C SER A 68 1.92 9.59 -8.23
N GLY A 69 0.83 8.98 -7.73
CA GLY A 69 0.84 7.57 -7.43
C GLY A 69 1.16 6.71 -8.65
N PHE A 70 0.74 7.14 -9.85
CA PHE A 70 1.06 6.39 -11.07
C PHE A 70 2.56 6.43 -11.38
N GLU A 71 3.20 7.57 -11.15
CA GLU A 71 4.65 7.69 -11.33
C GLU A 71 5.41 6.82 -10.33
N VAL A 72 4.95 6.80 -9.08
CA VAL A 72 5.55 5.95 -8.04
C VAL A 72 5.39 4.47 -8.41
N LEU A 73 4.21 4.08 -8.89
CA LEU A 73 3.98 2.71 -9.34
C LEU A 73 4.96 2.32 -10.45
N HIS A 74 5.17 3.23 -11.40
CA HIS A 74 6.10 2.98 -12.49
C HIS A 74 7.50 2.66 -11.96
N GLU A 75 7.98 3.44 -10.98
CA GLU A 75 9.29 3.22 -10.39
C GLU A 75 9.35 1.90 -9.60
N ILE A 76 8.29 1.58 -8.89
CA ILE A 76 8.21 0.31 -8.15
C ILE A 76 8.31 -0.87 -9.12
N ARG A 77 7.62 -0.80 -10.24
CA ARG A 77 7.64 -1.90 -11.23
C ARG A 77 8.94 -1.98 -12.00
N ALA A 78 9.66 -0.88 -12.12
CA ALA A 78 10.94 -0.85 -12.85
C ALA A 78 12.08 -1.44 -12.02
N ALA A 79 11.99 -1.42 -10.70
CA ALA A 79 13.04 -1.92 -9.83
C ALA A 79 12.94 -3.43 -9.64
N MET A 80 14.06 -4.12 -9.78
CA MET A 80 14.12 -5.59 -9.68
C MET A 80 13.56 -6.11 -8.35
N ALA A 81 13.89 -5.42 -7.25
CA ALA A 81 13.51 -5.85 -5.91
C ALA A 81 12.01 -5.72 -5.65
N THR A 82 11.32 -4.81 -6.35
CA THR A 82 9.92 -4.48 -6.04
C THR A 82 8.96 -4.72 -7.20
N ARG A 83 9.43 -5.21 -8.32
CA ARG A 83 8.60 -5.31 -9.53
C ARG A 83 7.36 -6.18 -9.37
N LYS A 84 7.33 -7.07 -8.38
CA LYS A 84 6.19 -7.97 -8.16
C LYS A 84 5.45 -7.69 -6.85
N VAL A 85 5.86 -6.66 -6.12
CA VAL A 85 5.19 -6.31 -4.86
C VAL A 85 3.78 -5.81 -5.17
N PRO A 86 2.74 -6.36 -4.53
CA PRO A 86 1.39 -5.87 -4.77
C PRO A 86 1.23 -4.44 -4.30
N VAL A 87 0.57 -3.62 -5.12
CA VAL A 87 0.33 -2.22 -4.84
C VAL A 87 -1.17 -1.99 -4.78
N ILE A 88 -1.63 -1.42 -3.67
CA ILE A 88 -3.03 -1.05 -3.47
C ILE A 88 -3.15 0.46 -3.68
N ALA A 89 -4.00 0.86 -4.62
CA ALA A 89 -4.25 2.27 -4.87
C ALA A 89 -5.34 2.79 -3.94
N ILE A 90 -5.15 3.98 -3.39
CA ILE A 90 -6.21 4.67 -2.66
C ILE A 90 -6.34 6.08 -3.24
N SER A 91 -7.56 6.60 -3.32
CA SER A 91 -7.79 7.96 -3.83
C SER A 91 -9.20 8.42 -3.55
N GLY A 92 -9.36 9.73 -3.35
CA GLY A 92 -10.67 10.36 -3.29
C GLY A 92 -11.21 10.75 -4.66
N HIS A 93 -10.43 10.62 -5.72
CA HIS A 93 -10.82 11.03 -7.07
C HIS A 93 -11.33 9.86 -7.88
N GLU A 94 -12.59 9.96 -8.34
CA GLU A 94 -13.24 8.92 -9.12
C GLU A 94 -12.45 8.52 -10.36
N ARG A 95 -11.92 9.51 -11.08
CA ARG A 95 -11.18 9.24 -12.31
C ARG A 95 -9.92 8.43 -12.02
N GLY A 96 -9.19 8.79 -10.97
CA GLY A 96 -7.99 8.07 -10.58
C GLY A 96 -8.29 6.63 -10.23
N ILE A 97 -9.36 6.41 -9.47
CA ILE A 97 -9.79 5.07 -9.09
C ILE A 97 -10.19 4.25 -10.31
N ARG A 98 -10.91 4.87 -11.25
CA ARG A 98 -11.33 4.18 -12.48
C ARG A 98 -10.12 3.74 -13.30
N LEU A 99 -9.13 4.61 -13.44
CA LEU A 99 -7.91 4.28 -14.15
C LEU A 99 -7.12 3.17 -13.45
N ALA A 100 -7.08 3.23 -12.11
CA ALA A 100 -6.37 2.21 -11.34
C ALA A 100 -7.05 0.85 -11.44
N LYS A 101 -8.38 0.82 -11.46
CA LYS A 101 -9.11 -0.45 -11.60
C LYS A 101 -8.87 -1.13 -12.93
N GLU A 102 -8.56 -0.34 -13.95
CA GLU A 102 -8.26 -0.87 -15.29
C GLU A 102 -6.79 -1.22 -15.48
N ASN A 103 -5.96 -0.87 -14.50
CA ASN A 103 -4.52 -1.07 -14.59
C ASN A 103 -4.13 -2.35 -13.84
N PRO A 104 -3.68 -3.40 -14.55
CA PRO A 104 -3.33 -4.68 -13.91
C PRO A 104 -2.13 -4.60 -12.97
N ASP A 105 -1.38 -3.50 -13.00
CA ASP A 105 -0.25 -3.32 -12.09
C ASP A 105 -0.69 -3.00 -10.67
N PHE A 106 -1.95 -2.60 -10.47
CA PHE A 106 -2.51 -2.46 -9.12
C PHE A 106 -3.21 -3.75 -8.71
N PHE A 107 -3.02 -4.13 -7.47
CA PHE A 107 -3.73 -5.27 -6.90
C PHE A 107 -5.21 -4.96 -6.73
N VAL A 108 -5.53 -3.81 -6.17
CA VAL A 108 -6.90 -3.32 -6.00
C VAL A 108 -6.85 -1.81 -5.81
N ALA A 109 -7.98 -1.14 -6.09
CA ALA A 109 -8.12 0.31 -5.91
C ALA A 109 -9.29 0.58 -4.98
N LEU A 110 -9.06 1.39 -3.94
CA LEU A 110 -10.05 1.72 -2.93
C LEU A 110 -10.35 3.22 -2.99
N GLN A 111 -11.62 3.55 -3.17
CA GLN A 111 -12.05 4.95 -3.22
C GLN A 111 -12.33 5.48 -1.81
N LYS A 112 -11.77 6.64 -1.51
CA LYS A 112 -12.05 7.35 -0.24
C LYS A 112 -13.43 7.99 -0.30
N PRO A 113 -14.18 8.05 0.80
CA PRO A 113 -13.82 7.51 2.09
C PRO A 113 -14.10 6.00 2.17
N PHE A 114 -13.30 5.29 2.95
CA PHE A 114 -13.54 3.87 3.22
C PHE A 114 -13.20 3.58 4.68
N ASP A 115 -13.76 2.50 5.22
CA ASP A 115 -13.43 2.08 6.58
C ASP A 115 -11.99 1.56 6.62
N PRO A 116 -11.26 1.82 7.70
CA PRO A 116 -9.91 1.27 7.83
C PRO A 116 -9.86 -0.25 7.67
N GLU A 117 -10.94 -0.94 8.07
CA GLU A 117 -11.02 -2.39 7.90
C GLU A 117 -11.00 -2.80 6.44
N THR A 118 -11.58 -1.99 5.55
CA THR A 118 -11.53 -2.24 4.11
C THR A 118 -10.07 -2.31 3.64
N LEU A 119 -9.24 -1.39 4.11
CA LEU A 119 -7.83 -1.40 3.76
C LEU A 119 -7.10 -2.58 4.38
N THR A 120 -7.29 -2.84 5.67
CA THR A 120 -6.59 -3.93 6.33
C THR A 120 -6.96 -5.28 5.72
N ASN A 121 -8.21 -5.45 5.28
CA ASN A 121 -8.62 -6.67 4.59
C ASN A 121 -7.94 -6.79 3.22
N ALA A 122 -7.83 -5.69 2.49
CA ALA A 122 -7.16 -5.69 1.19
C ALA A 122 -5.67 -6.04 1.33
N VAL A 123 -5.01 -5.47 2.33
CA VAL A 123 -3.60 -5.76 2.60
C VAL A 123 -3.43 -7.23 2.96
N THR A 124 -4.31 -7.77 3.80
CA THR A 124 -4.26 -9.19 4.18
C THR A 124 -4.38 -10.09 2.95
N ARG A 125 -5.31 -9.78 2.05
CA ARG A 125 -5.47 -10.55 0.82
C ARG A 125 -4.24 -10.47 -0.08
N ALA A 126 -3.64 -9.29 -0.18
CA ALA A 126 -2.45 -9.10 -1.01
C ALA A 126 -1.27 -9.93 -0.48
N VAL A 127 -1.07 -9.93 0.84
CA VAL A 127 -0.02 -10.72 1.47
C VAL A 127 -0.25 -12.21 1.24
N ARG A 128 -1.48 -12.68 1.42
CA ARG A 128 -1.81 -14.09 1.23
C ARG A 128 -1.58 -14.54 -0.21
N GLN A 129 -1.98 -13.72 -1.15
CA GLN A 129 -1.81 -14.06 -2.57
C GLN A 129 -0.34 -14.16 -2.92
N GLN A 130 0.50 -13.27 -2.40
CA GLN A 130 1.92 -13.31 -2.65
C GLN A 130 2.57 -14.57 -2.05
N GLN A 131 2.09 -15.01 -0.90
CA GLN A 131 2.60 -16.20 -0.23
C GLN A 131 2.23 -17.51 -0.96
N GLN A 132 1.22 -17.47 -1.82
CA GLN A 132 0.79 -18.64 -2.58
C GLN A 132 1.57 -18.84 -3.87
N THR A 133 2.37 -17.86 -4.23
CA THR A 133 3.23 -17.96 -5.41
C THR A 133 4.70 -18.21 -5.01
#